data_77dbbfb5d8fba1f318c5bf16a593685e
#
_entry.id   77dbbfb5d8fba1f318c5bf16a593685e
#
_cell.length_a   1.000
_cell.length_b   1.000
_cell.length_c   1.000
_cell.angle_alpha   90.00
_cell.angle_beta   90.00
_cell.angle_gamma   90.00
#
_symmetry.space_group_name_H-M   'P 1'
#
loop_
_entity.id
_entity.type
_entity.pdbx_description
1 polymer ?
#
loop_
_entity_poly.entity_id
_entity_poly.type
_entity_poly.pdbx_seq_one_letter_code
_entity_poly.pdbx_strand_id
1 'polypeptide(L)'
;HVSVVSVIEVLYLFLSKTGYKFSRFSFVLYVLLAILLLYGERLTWKHCLVKHKRVFYNKRAILIITTSRKAECVIATVLNHTYNELEVIGAVILDSDHMVGRKIHGVEVVCTESSVPDYIQTRWVDGVLINVARGTTLPEKLITTCIEMGVAVHTELAVLGENSNNQQLDRLGGYLVLSTNVRMATSKQLFLKRLMDICGAIAGLVCTGLITIVLAPAIYL
;
A
#
# COMPACT_ATOMS: atom_id res chain seq x y z
N HIS A 1 9.90 2.74 -20.07
CA HIS A 1 8.91 2.16 -20.97
C HIS A 1 8.83 2.89 -22.31
N VAL A 2 8.69 4.22 -22.36
CA VAL A 2 8.64 5.01 -23.61
C VAL A 2 9.86 4.79 -24.47
N SER A 3 11.05 4.81 -23.89
CA SER A 3 12.31 4.58 -24.61
C SER A 3 12.36 3.21 -25.27
N VAL A 4 11.82 2.18 -24.63
CA VAL A 4 11.77 0.83 -25.19
C VAL A 4 10.80 0.77 -26.37
N VAL A 5 9.63 1.38 -26.24
CA VAL A 5 8.63 1.45 -27.32
C VAL A 5 9.19 2.20 -28.52
N SER A 6 9.82 3.36 -28.29
CA SER A 6 10.45 4.15 -29.38
C SER A 6 11.56 3.38 -30.09
N VAL A 7 12.37 2.59 -29.37
CA VAL A 7 13.39 1.74 -29.98
C VAL A 7 12.76 0.65 -30.83
N ILE A 8 11.69 0.01 -30.38
CA ILE A 8 10.97 -1.02 -31.14
C ILE A 8 10.36 -0.41 -32.39
N GLU A 9 9.76 0.78 -32.31
CA GLU A 9 9.20 1.49 -33.49
C GLU A 9 10.28 1.83 -34.52
N VAL A 10 11.44 2.33 -34.07
CA VAL A 10 12.57 2.60 -34.98
C VAL A 10 13.06 1.33 -35.67
N LEU A 11 13.18 0.23 -34.90
CA LEU A 11 13.61 -1.06 -35.42
C LEU A 11 12.61 -1.61 -36.44
N TYR A 12 11.31 -1.48 -36.15
CA TYR A 12 10.24 -1.85 -37.08
C TYR A 12 10.29 -1.05 -38.38
N LEU A 13 10.42 0.28 -38.30
CA LEU A 13 10.54 1.15 -39.48
C LEU A 13 11.78 0.85 -40.32
N PHE A 14 12.88 0.47 -39.67
CA PHE A 14 14.10 0.06 -40.35
C PHE A 14 13.95 -1.28 -41.07
N LEU A 15 13.36 -2.28 -40.42
CA LEU A 15 13.15 -3.61 -40.95
C LEU A 15 12.11 -3.61 -42.09
N SER A 16 11.06 -2.79 -42.00
CA SER A 16 9.99 -2.72 -43.00
C SER A 16 10.37 -1.91 -44.26
N LYS A 17 11.57 -1.30 -44.29
CA LYS A 17 12.02 -0.43 -45.37
C LYS A 17 11.08 0.74 -45.72
N THR A 18 10.10 1.04 -44.85
CA THR A 18 9.14 2.13 -45.05
C THR A 18 9.66 3.47 -44.51
N GLY A 19 10.86 3.50 -43.94
CA GLY A 19 11.47 4.68 -43.31
C GLY A 19 11.68 5.88 -44.26
N TYR A 20 11.69 5.69 -45.59
CA TYR A 20 11.82 6.77 -46.55
C TYR A 20 10.54 7.62 -46.73
N LYS A 21 9.38 7.07 -46.33
CA LYS A 21 8.09 7.78 -46.33
C LYS A 21 7.83 8.58 -45.05
N PHE A 22 8.58 8.31 -44.02
CA PHE A 22 8.44 9.02 -42.72
C PHE A 22 9.40 10.19 -42.62
N SER A 23 8.87 11.37 -42.33
CA SER A 23 9.68 12.53 -42.03
C SER A 23 10.41 12.31 -40.69
N ARG A 24 11.76 12.43 -40.69
CA ARG A 24 12.58 12.35 -39.48
C ARG A 24 12.13 13.36 -38.42
N PHE A 25 11.65 14.51 -38.85
CA PHE A 25 11.12 15.56 -38.02
C PHE A 25 9.84 15.13 -37.29
N SER A 26 8.93 14.45 -37.97
CA SER A 26 7.68 13.95 -37.35
C SER A 26 7.95 12.90 -36.28
N PHE A 27 8.96 12.05 -36.46
CA PHE A 27 9.35 11.07 -35.44
C PHE A 27 9.91 11.73 -34.18
N VAL A 28 10.82 12.70 -34.34
CA VAL A 28 11.39 13.45 -33.22
C VAL A 28 10.30 14.22 -32.47
N LEU A 29 9.37 14.86 -33.20
CA LEU A 29 8.25 15.57 -32.64
C LEU A 29 7.32 14.63 -31.83
N TYR A 30 7.03 13.45 -32.35
CA TYR A 30 6.23 12.41 -31.69
C TYR A 30 6.86 11.99 -30.36
N VAL A 31 8.15 11.64 -30.36
CA VAL A 31 8.87 11.23 -29.14
C VAL A 31 8.86 12.35 -28.10
N LEU A 32 9.11 13.57 -28.53
CA LEU A 32 9.15 14.75 -27.63
C LEU A 32 7.75 15.01 -27.02
N LEU A 33 6.71 14.94 -27.83
CA LEU A 33 5.33 15.12 -27.40
C LEU A 33 4.88 13.98 -26.46
N ALA A 34 5.26 12.73 -26.74
CA ALA A 34 4.97 11.59 -25.88
C ALA A 34 5.62 11.74 -24.48
N ILE A 35 6.89 12.15 -24.43
CA ILE A 35 7.59 12.42 -23.18
C ILE A 35 6.89 13.55 -22.39
N LEU A 36 6.51 14.62 -23.07
CA LEU A 36 5.88 15.80 -22.45
C LEU A 36 4.50 15.46 -21.90
N LEU A 37 3.70 14.68 -22.63
CA LEU A 37 2.38 14.20 -22.19
C LEU A 37 2.49 13.27 -20.98
N LEU A 38 3.41 12.29 -21.01
CA LEU A 38 3.58 11.36 -19.89
C LEU A 38 4.13 12.05 -18.65
N TYR A 39 5.01 13.05 -18.83
CA TYR A 39 5.49 13.86 -17.70
C TYR A 39 4.35 14.71 -17.12
N GLY A 40 3.54 15.32 -17.98
CA GLY A 40 2.35 16.08 -17.59
C GLY A 40 1.33 15.24 -16.84
N GLU A 41 1.03 14.04 -17.33
CA GLU A 41 0.15 13.06 -16.66
C GLU A 41 0.69 12.71 -15.26
N ARG A 42 1.98 12.41 -15.16
CA ARG A 42 2.60 12.09 -13.87
C ARG A 42 2.55 13.25 -12.88
N LEU A 43 2.74 14.48 -13.35
CA LEU A 43 2.61 15.70 -12.54
C LEU A 43 1.18 15.92 -12.05
N THR A 44 0.19 15.78 -12.93
CA THR A 44 -1.22 15.93 -12.59
C THR A 44 -1.68 14.85 -11.61
N TRP A 45 -1.27 13.58 -11.81
CA TRP A 45 -1.53 12.50 -10.86
C TRP A 45 -0.89 12.78 -9.50
N LYS A 46 0.37 13.21 -9.48
CA LYS A 46 1.05 13.58 -8.22
C LYS A 46 0.34 14.72 -7.51
N HIS A 47 -0.08 15.74 -8.23
CA HIS A 47 -0.80 16.89 -7.66
C HIS A 47 -2.19 16.49 -7.15
N CYS A 48 -2.91 15.67 -7.92
CA CYS A 48 -4.21 15.13 -7.55
C CYS A 48 -4.11 14.24 -6.29
N LEU A 49 -3.14 13.32 -6.23
CA LEU A 49 -2.89 12.48 -5.06
C LEU A 49 -2.52 13.29 -3.81
N VAL A 50 -1.70 14.33 -3.96
CA VAL A 50 -1.33 15.20 -2.83
C VAL A 50 -2.52 16.01 -2.34
N LYS A 51 -3.36 16.52 -3.26
CA LYS A 51 -4.55 17.33 -2.92
C LYS A 51 -5.68 16.48 -2.35
N HIS A 52 -5.81 15.22 -2.79
CA HIS A 52 -6.84 14.28 -2.34
C HIS A 52 -6.33 13.23 -1.34
N LYS A 53 -5.14 13.42 -0.77
CA LYS A 53 -4.58 12.52 0.27
C LYS A 53 -5.55 12.22 1.42
N ARG A 54 -6.47 13.12 1.74
CA ARG A 54 -7.51 12.90 2.76
C ARG A 54 -8.58 11.88 2.36
N VAL A 55 -8.80 11.62 1.06
CA VAL A 55 -9.91 10.79 0.57
C VAL A 55 -9.44 9.37 0.22
N PHE A 56 -8.17 9.20 -0.21
CA PHE A 56 -7.64 7.92 -0.66
C PHE A 56 -6.72 7.21 0.32
N TYR A 57 -6.21 7.90 1.34
CA TYR A 57 -5.40 7.28 2.38
C TYR A 57 -6.33 6.67 3.42
N ASN A 58 -6.71 5.41 3.19
CA ASN A 58 -7.29 4.57 4.23
C ASN A 58 -6.16 4.33 5.23
N LYS A 59 -6.18 5.06 6.36
CA LYS A 59 -5.24 4.84 7.46
C LYS A 59 -5.38 3.39 7.89
N ARG A 60 -4.26 2.69 8.01
CA ARG A 60 -4.29 1.32 8.51
C ARG A 60 -4.64 1.35 10.00
N ALA A 61 -5.71 0.69 10.36
CA ALA A 61 -6.17 0.56 11.73
C ALA A 61 -5.28 -0.45 12.48
N ILE A 62 -4.48 0.03 13.43
CA ILE A 62 -3.52 -0.79 14.17
C ILE A 62 -3.92 -0.87 15.63
N LEU A 63 -3.95 -2.10 16.15
CA LEU A 63 -4.09 -2.40 17.57
C LEU A 63 -2.70 -2.65 18.17
N ILE A 64 -2.37 -1.97 19.26
CA ILE A 64 -1.08 -2.11 19.95
C ILE A 64 -1.22 -3.11 21.10
N ILE A 65 -0.41 -4.17 21.10
CA ILE A 65 -0.33 -5.13 22.21
C ILE A 65 1.01 -4.96 22.88
N THR A 66 0.99 -4.63 24.18
CA THR A 66 2.18 -4.32 24.94
C THR A 66 2.05 -4.71 26.41
N THR A 67 3.11 -4.50 27.20
CA THR A 67 3.11 -4.66 28.67
C THR A 67 3.00 -3.30 29.33
N SER A 68 2.50 -3.25 30.58
CA SER A 68 2.32 -2.01 31.37
C SER A 68 3.60 -1.18 31.42
N ARG A 69 4.75 -1.84 31.59
CA ARG A 69 6.07 -1.19 31.66
C ARG A 69 6.47 -0.46 30.36
N LYS A 70 6.06 -0.96 29.21
CA LYS A 70 6.41 -0.38 27.90
C LYS A 70 5.30 0.46 27.28
N ALA A 71 4.08 0.41 27.81
CA ALA A 71 2.90 0.99 27.19
C ALA A 71 3.08 2.48 26.83
N GLU A 72 3.54 3.29 27.78
CA GLU A 72 3.75 4.73 27.53
C GLU A 72 4.77 4.99 26.42
N CYS A 73 5.91 4.30 26.46
CA CYS A 73 6.99 4.48 25.50
C CYS A 73 6.56 4.02 24.11
N VAL A 74 5.91 2.85 24.00
CA VAL A 74 5.48 2.28 22.71
C VAL A 74 4.42 3.16 22.06
N ILE A 75 3.39 3.54 22.81
CA ILE A 75 2.31 4.38 22.29
C ILE A 75 2.84 5.75 21.89
N ALA A 76 3.65 6.40 22.71
CA ALA A 76 4.26 7.69 22.37
C ALA A 76 5.14 7.60 21.11
N THR A 77 5.96 6.55 20.98
CA THR A 77 6.82 6.34 19.82
C THR A 77 6.00 6.14 18.56
N VAL A 78 4.98 5.28 18.61
CA VAL A 78 4.10 5.02 17.45
C VAL A 78 3.39 6.32 17.05
N LEU A 79 2.81 7.06 17.95
CA LEU A 79 2.11 8.31 17.66
C LEU A 79 3.04 9.38 17.06
N ASN A 80 4.28 9.50 17.55
CA ASN A 80 5.25 10.46 17.04
C ASN A 80 5.80 10.11 15.64
N HIS A 81 5.90 8.83 15.30
CA HIS A 81 6.43 8.37 14.01
C HIS A 81 5.36 8.04 12.98
N THR A 82 4.08 8.16 13.34
CA THR A 82 2.96 7.89 12.45
C THR A 82 2.64 9.13 11.61
N TYR A 83 3.35 9.33 10.52
CA TYR A 83 3.06 10.38 9.54
C TYR A 83 1.76 10.08 8.76
N ASN A 84 0.59 10.15 9.42
CA ASN A 84 -0.75 9.97 8.83
C ASN A 84 -1.01 8.61 8.12
N GLU A 85 -0.14 7.62 8.25
CA GLU A 85 -0.30 6.32 7.57
C GLU A 85 -1.01 5.28 8.43
N LEU A 86 -0.91 5.42 9.76
CA LEU A 86 -1.48 4.50 10.73
C LEU A 86 -2.51 5.22 11.61
N GLU A 87 -3.55 4.51 11.99
CA GLU A 87 -4.52 4.93 13.00
C GLU A 87 -4.47 3.94 14.15
N VAL A 88 -4.05 4.40 15.33
CA VAL A 88 -4.06 3.55 16.53
C VAL A 88 -5.48 3.53 17.07
N ILE A 89 -6.16 2.39 16.90
CA ILE A 89 -7.56 2.21 17.30
C ILE A 89 -7.71 1.84 18.77
N GLY A 90 -6.64 1.36 19.41
CA GLY A 90 -6.62 0.99 20.82
C GLY A 90 -5.34 0.32 21.23
N ALA A 91 -5.21 0.06 22.52
CA ALA A 91 -4.10 -0.68 23.10
C ALA A 91 -4.63 -1.85 23.95
N VAL A 92 -3.82 -2.90 24.07
CA VAL A 92 -4.06 -4.07 24.92
C VAL A 92 -2.84 -4.25 25.80
N ILE A 93 -3.05 -4.44 27.11
CA ILE A 93 -1.99 -4.61 28.08
C ILE A 93 -2.05 -6.04 28.64
N LEU A 94 -1.00 -6.84 28.35
CA LEU A 94 -0.97 -8.27 28.65
C LEU A 94 -0.86 -8.59 30.14
N ASP A 95 -0.21 -7.70 30.92
CA ASP A 95 0.15 -7.93 32.34
C ASP A 95 -0.76 -7.22 33.32
N SER A 96 -1.83 -6.55 32.87
CA SER A 96 -2.68 -5.74 33.76
C SER A 96 -4.09 -5.53 33.23
N ASP A 97 -5.01 -6.36 33.67
CA ASP A 97 -6.44 -6.25 33.31
C ASP A 97 -7.12 -5.00 33.90
N HIS A 98 -6.54 -4.44 34.95
CA HIS A 98 -7.08 -3.23 35.63
C HIS A 98 -6.90 -1.95 34.78
N MET A 99 -6.16 -1.99 33.71
CA MET A 99 -5.93 -0.84 32.84
C MET A 99 -6.97 -0.69 31.75
N VAL A 100 -7.87 -1.65 31.57
CA VAL A 100 -8.97 -1.57 30.58
C VAL A 100 -9.83 -0.33 30.85
N GLY A 101 -10.12 0.43 29.81
CA GLY A 101 -10.84 1.71 29.88
C GLY A 101 -9.97 2.94 30.21
N ARG A 102 -8.69 2.76 30.58
CA ARG A 102 -7.75 3.89 30.77
C ARG A 102 -7.21 4.39 29.45
N LYS A 103 -6.86 5.68 29.41
CA LYS A 103 -6.22 6.31 28.24
C LYS A 103 -4.76 6.58 28.54
N ILE A 104 -3.89 6.13 27.63
CA ILE A 104 -2.45 6.37 27.64
C ILE A 104 -2.11 7.19 26.39
N HIS A 105 -1.62 8.41 26.56
CA HIS A 105 -1.36 9.36 25.46
C HIS A 105 -2.56 9.54 24.49
N GLY A 106 -3.80 9.46 25.03
CA GLY A 106 -5.02 9.58 24.23
C GLY A 106 -5.52 8.28 23.59
N VAL A 107 -4.73 7.20 23.65
CA VAL A 107 -5.12 5.86 23.17
C VAL A 107 -5.79 5.09 24.32
N GLU A 108 -6.97 4.57 24.07
CA GLU A 108 -7.74 3.80 25.06
C GLU A 108 -7.26 2.35 25.12
N VAL A 109 -7.16 1.80 26.34
CA VAL A 109 -6.95 0.37 26.56
C VAL A 109 -8.31 -0.33 26.41
N VAL A 110 -8.50 -1.03 25.29
CA VAL A 110 -9.82 -1.45 24.81
C VAL A 110 -10.29 -2.80 25.33
N CYS A 111 -9.36 -3.72 25.59
CA CYS A 111 -9.73 -5.07 26.04
C CYS A 111 -8.56 -5.79 26.73
N THR A 112 -8.85 -6.94 27.32
CA THR A 112 -7.87 -7.89 27.87
C THR A 112 -7.37 -8.83 26.77
N GLU A 113 -6.26 -9.55 27.02
CA GLU A 113 -5.67 -10.51 26.06
C GLU A 113 -6.70 -11.53 25.54
N SER A 114 -7.54 -12.07 26.43
CA SER A 114 -8.55 -13.08 26.09
C SER A 114 -9.65 -12.54 25.18
N SER A 115 -9.94 -11.25 25.21
CA SER A 115 -11.02 -10.60 24.46
C SER A 115 -10.54 -9.98 23.14
N VAL A 116 -9.26 -10.08 22.81
CA VAL A 116 -8.70 -9.53 21.55
C VAL A 116 -9.37 -10.15 20.31
N PRO A 117 -9.60 -11.47 20.21
CA PRO A 117 -10.25 -12.06 19.05
C PRO A 117 -11.64 -11.49 18.82
N ASP A 118 -12.45 -11.35 19.87
CA ASP A 118 -13.80 -10.79 19.78
C ASP A 118 -13.77 -9.31 19.38
N TYR A 119 -12.79 -8.55 19.89
CA TYR A 119 -12.60 -7.15 19.51
C TYR A 119 -12.25 -7.01 18.02
N ILE A 120 -11.36 -7.87 17.49
CA ILE A 120 -10.99 -7.87 16.07
C ILE A 120 -12.17 -8.22 15.18
N GLN A 121 -13.07 -9.13 15.61
CA GLN A 121 -14.26 -9.47 14.83
C GLN A 121 -15.29 -8.34 14.78
N THR A 122 -15.40 -7.56 15.84
CA THR A 122 -16.39 -6.46 15.94
C THR A 122 -15.89 -5.13 15.38
N ARG A 123 -14.59 -4.93 15.30
CA ARG A 123 -13.95 -3.72 14.81
C ARG A 123 -13.03 -4.03 13.65
N TRP A 124 -12.95 -3.08 12.71
CA TRP A 124 -12.02 -3.21 11.59
C TRP A 124 -10.59 -2.98 12.08
N VAL A 125 -9.75 -4.02 12.04
CA VAL A 125 -8.34 -4.01 12.43
C VAL A 125 -7.53 -4.52 11.26
N ASP A 126 -6.64 -3.68 10.70
CA ASP A 126 -5.76 -4.06 9.59
C ASP A 126 -4.50 -4.79 10.08
N GLY A 127 -4.04 -4.48 11.28
CA GLY A 127 -2.84 -5.09 11.84
C GLY A 127 -2.73 -4.93 13.35
N VAL A 128 -1.91 -5.79 13.92
CA VAL A 128 -1.59 -5.82 15.35
C VAL A 128 -0.09 -5.60 15.51
N LEU A 129 0.31 -4.61 16.31
CA LEU A 129 1.70 -4.37 16.68
C LEU A 129 1.96 -4.96 18.07
N ILE A 130 2.81 -5.98 18.15
CA ILE A 130 3.22 -6.61 19.41
C ILE A 130 4.59 -6.11 19.79
N ASN A 131 4.64 -5.40 20.92
CA ASN A 131 5.89 -4.91 21.51
C ASN A 131 5.86 -5.11 23.01
N VAL A 132 6.45 -6.21 23.46
CA VAL A 132 6.48 -6.63 24.86
C VAL A 132 7.86 -6.38 25.50
N ALA A 133 7.92 -6.34 26.83
CA ALA A 133 9.18 -6.21 27.54
C ALA A 133 10.06 -7.47 27.33
N ARG A 134 11.39 -7.27 27.30
CA ARG A 134 12.34 -8.41 27.22
C ARG A 134 12.11 -9.34 28.41
N GLY A 135 12.02 -10.64 28.10
CA GLY A 135 11.77 -11.69 29.11
C GLY A 135 10.28 -11.98 29.36
N THR A 136 9.36 -11.27 28.71
CA THR A 136 7.94 -11.63 28.70
C THR A 136 7.71 -12.67 27.60
N THR A 137 6.98 -13.73 27.94
CA THR A 137 6.58 -14.73 26.93
C THR A 137 5.66 -14.10 25.90
N LEU A 138 5.96 -14.34 24.63
CA LEU A 138 5.08 -13.90 23.54
C LEU A 138 3.76 -14.66 23.62
N PRO A 139 2.62 -14.01 23.39
CA PRO A 139 1.32 -14.66 23.34
C PRO A 139 1.14 -15.43 22.03
N GLU A 140 1.82 -16.59 21.88
CA GLU A 140 1.84 -17.37 20.62
C GLU A 140 0.44 -17.77 20.16
N LYS A 141 -0.45 -18.14 21.09
CA LYS A 141 -1.85 -18.46 20.77
C LYS A 141 -2.57 -17.27 20.14
N LEU A 142 -2.38 -16.08 20.71
CA LEU A 142 -2.98 -14.84 20.19
C LEU A 142 -2.43 -14.50 18.79
N ILE A 143 -1.11 -14.65 18.61
CA ILE A 143 -0.46 -14.44 17.31
C ILE A 143 -1.06 -15.38 16.26
N THR A 144 -1.16 -16.66 16.55
CA THR A 144 -1.75 -17.66 15.65
C THR A 144 -3.19 -17.31 15.30
N THR A 145 -4.00 -16.95 16.29
CA THR A 145 -5.40 -16.55 16.08
C THR A 145 -5.52 -15.31 15.21
N CYS A 146 -4.67 -14.29 15.42
CA CYS A 146 -4.66 -13.09 14.57
C CYS A 146 -4.30 -13.42 13.11
N ILE A 147 -3.32 -14.31 12.89
CA ILE A 147 -2.93 -14.77 11.55
C ILE A 147 -4.06 -15.54 10.88
N GLU A 148 -4.73 -16.44 11.60
CA GLU A 148 -5.89 -17.20 11.10
C GLU A 148 -7.06 -16.28 10.73
N MET A 149 -7.25 -15.18 11.45
CA MET A 149 -8.22 -14.13 11.13
C MET A 149 -7.81 -13.25 9.94
N GLY A 150 -6.60 -13.42 9.40
CA GLY A 150 -6.09 -12.62 8.28
C GLY A 150 -5.59 -11.24 8.67
N VAL A 151 -5.37 -10.97 9.96
CA VAL A 151 -4.83 -9.72 10.48
C VAL A 151 -3.30 -9.75 10.42
N ALA A 152 -2.70 -8.68 9.89
CA ALA A 152 -1.25 -8.59 9.81
C ALA A 152 -0.64 -8.46 11.23
N VAL A 153 0.30 -9.34 11.58
CA VAL A 153 0.99 -9.29 12.86
C VAL A 153 2.39 -8.73 12.67
N HIS A 154 2.68 -7.65 13.40
CA HIS A 154 3.96 -6.96 13.41
C HIS A 154 4.60 -7.13 14.80
N THR A 155 5.71 -7.83 14.88
CA THR A 155 6.41 -8.06 16.15
C THR A 155 7.76 -7.35 16.16
N GLU A 156 8.09 -6.67 17.26
CA GLU A 156 9.40 -6.03 17.40
C GLU A 156 10.53 -7.06 17.33
N LEU A 157 11.55 -6.79 16.52
CA LEU A 157 12.66 -7.71 16.26
C LEU A 157 13.45 -8.07 17.53
N ALA A 158 13.50 -7.18 18.50
CA ALA A 158 14.22 -7.38 19.76
C ALA A 158 13.63 -8.48 20.66
N VAL A 159 12.44 -9.00 20.32
CA VAL A 159 11.68 -9.97 21.14
C VAL A 159 11.71 -11.38 20.53
N LEU A 160 12.09 -11.51 19.27
CA LEU A 160 12.01 -12.77 18.52
C LEU A 160 13.28 -13.60 18.65
N GLY A 161 13.11 -14.86 19.05
CA GLY A 161 14.07 -15.94 18.82
C GLY A 161 13.97 -16.48 17.39
N GLU A 162 14.96 -17.24 16.97
CA GLU A 162 15.32 -17.62 15.60
C GLU A 162 14.31 -18.40 14.71
N ASN A 163 13.03 -18.51 15.04
CA ASN A 163 12.13 -19.39 14.29
C ASN A 163 10.89 -18.69 13.74
N SER A 164 10.96 -18.21 12.50
CA SER A 164 9.74 -18.07 11.68
C SER A 164 10.03 -17.95 10.18
N ASN A 165 9.58 -18.93 9.43
CA ASN A 165 9.51 -18.91 7.98
C ASN A 165 8.40 -17.95 7.53
N ASN A 166 8.67 -17.11 6.53
CA ASN A 166 7.75 -16.20 5.86
C ASN A 166 7.56 -14.80 6.50
N GLN A 167 8.61 -14.26 7.11
CA GLN A 167 8.59 -12.93 7.73
C GLN A 167 9.38 -11.92 6.88
N GLN A 168 8.82 -10.72 6.72
CA GLN A 168 9.48 -9.59 6.07
C GLN A 168 9.84 -8.53 7.09
N LEU A 169 11.08 -8.03 7.00
CA LEU A 169 11.55 -6.93 7.81
C LEU A 169 10.89 -5.63 7.31
N ASP A 170 10.16 -4.96 8.18
CA ASP A 170 9.45 -3.72 7.87
C ASP A 170 9.67 -2.66 8.97
N ARG A 171 9.33 -1.42 8.69
CA ARG A 171 9.34 -0.35 9.69
C ARG A 171 7.92 0.13 9.94
N LEU A 172 7.47 0.01 11.18
CA LEU A 172 6.14 0.43 11.60
C LEU A 172 6.24 1.35 12.83
N GLY A 173 5.69 2.57 12.73
CA GLY A 173 5.64 3.50 13.84
C GLY A 173 6.98 3.76 14.54
N GLY A 174 8.09 3.81 13.77
CA GLY A 174 9.44 4.01 14.30
C GLY A 174 10.15 2.73 14.79
N TYR A 175 9.47 1.59 14.81
CA TYR A 175 10.06 0.31 15.19
C TYR A 175 10.45 -0.52 13.96
N LEU A 176 11.56 -1.25 14.10
CA LEU A 176 11.92 -2.32 13.17
C LEU A 176 11.15 -3.58 13.59
N VAL A 177 10.21 -3.98 12.77
CA VAL A 177 9.28 -5.07 13.05
C VAL A 177 9.44 -6.19 12.04
N LEU A 178 9.19 -7.39 12.48
CA LEU A 178 9.02 -8.53 11.62
C LEU A 178 7.53 -8.68 11.32
N SER A 179 7.17 -8.50 10.05
CA SER A 179 5.78 -8.53 9.59
C SER A 179 5.49 -9.89 8.97
N THR A 180 4.54 -10.60 9.54
CA THR A 180 3.95 -11.77 8.90
C THR A 180 2.75 -11.27 8.08
N ASN A 181 2.99 -11.05 6.80
CA ASN A 181 1.96 -10.53 5.91
C ASN A 181 1.34 -11.67 5.10
N VAL A 182 0.07 -11.91 5.32
CA VAL A 182 -0.78 -12.50 4.29
C VAL A 182 -1.19 -11.35 3.38
N ARG A 183 -0.39 -11.08 2.33
CA ARG A 183 -0.72 -10.06 1.31
C ARG A 183 -1.99 -10.49 0.57
N MET A 184 -3.13 -10.29 1.15
CA MET A 184 -4.38 -10.29 0.41
C MET A 184 -4.63 -8.85 -0.06
N ALA A 185 -4.35 -8.61 -1.34
CA ALA A 185 -4.85 -7.39 -1.97
C ALA A 185 -6.35 -7.34 -1.72
N THR A 186 -6.82 -6.28 -1.07
CA THR A 186 -8.23 -6.12 -0.73
C THR A 186 -9.07 -6.25 -2.00
N SER A 187 -10.16 -7.02 -1.96
CA SER A 187 -11.05 -7.25 -3.11
C SER A 187 -11.48 -5.95 -3.79
N LYS A 188 -11.61 -4.86 -3.02
CA LYS A 188 -11.89 -3.51 -3.52
C LYS A 188 -10.76 -2.95 -4.39
N GLN A 189 -9.49 -3.20 -4.03
CA GLN A 189 -8.33 -2.75 -4.82
C GLN A 189 -8.22 -3.53 -6.13
N LEU A 190 -8.50 -4.83 -6.10
CA LEU A 190 -8.53 -5.67 -7.31
C LEU A 190 -9.69 -5.27 -8.22
N PHE A 191 -10.86 -4.97 -7.66
CA PHE A 191 -12.01 -4.49 -8.43
C PHE A 191 -11.73 -3.12 -9.06
N LEU A 192 -11.19 -2.17 -8.28
CA LEU A 192 -10.85 -0.84 -8.77
C LEU A 192 -9.79 -0.90 -9.87
N LYS A 193 -8.78 -1.76 -9.71
CA LYS A 193 -7.78 -2.00 -10.75
C LYS A 193 -8.43 -2.50 -12.04
N ARG A 194 -9.29 -3.53 -11.98
CA ARG A 194 -9.98 -4.05 -13.16
C ARG A 194 -10.88 -3.01 -13.82
N LEU A 195 -11.59 -2.20 -13.01
CA LEU A 195 -12.42 -1.12 -13.51
C LEU A 195 -11.58 -0.08 -14.28
N MET A 196 -10.45 0.34 -13.72
CA MET A 196 -9.53 1.26 -14.39
C MET A 196 -8.93 0.66 -15.68
N ASP A 197 -8.59 -0.62 -15.69
CA ASP A 197 -8.06 -1.31 -16.86
C ASP A 197 -9.13 -1.34 -17.99
N ILE A 198 -10.38 -1.62 -17.66
CA ILE A 198 -11.50 -1.65 -18.63
C ILE A 198 -11.79 -0.24 -19.16
N CYS A 199 -11.89 0.76 -18.29
CA CYS A 199 -12.12 2.15 -18.71
C CYS A 199 -10.98 2.67 -19.60
N GLY A 200 -9.73 2.35 -19.25
CA GLY A 200 -8.56 2.71 -20.04
C GLY A 200 -8.56 2.02 -21.41
N ALA A 201 -8.93 0.75 -21.48
CA ALA A 201 -9.04 0.01 -22.73
C ALA A 201 -10.14 0.59 -23.66
N ILE A 202 -11.31 0.89 -23.10
CA ILE A 202 -12.41 1.50 -23.87
C ILE A 202 -12.01 2.89 -24.39
N ALA A 203 -11.43 3.73 -23.54
CA ALA A 203 -10.94 5.05 -23.97
C ALA A 203 -9.88 4.93 -25.08
N GLY A 204 -8.94 4.00 -24.93
CA GLY A 204 -7.93 3.72 -25.95
C GLY A 204 -8.53 3.27 -27.29
N LEU A 205 -9.52 2.38 -27.26
CA LEU A 205 -10.23 1.92 -28.47
C LEU A 205 -10.98 3.07 -29.16
N VAL A 206 -11.67 3.92 -28.40
CA VAL A 206 -12.38 5.08 -28.95
C VAL A 206 -11.40 6.06 -29.60
N CYS A 207 -10.31 6.39 -28.93
CA CYS A 207 -9.27 7.27 -29.48
C CYS A 207 -8.66 6.67 -30.76
N THR A 208 -8.31 5.39 -30.74
CA THR A 208 -7.75 4.70 -31.92
C THR A 208 -8.76 4.69 -33.06
N GLY A 209 -10.03 4.41 -32.79
CA GLY A 209 -11.11 4.45 -33.80
C GLY A 209 -11.26 5.82 -34.44
N LEU A 210 -11.28 6.89 -33.64
CA LEU A 210 -11.36 8.27 -34.13
C LEU A 210 -10.16 8.62 -35.04
N ILE A 211 -8.94 8.28 -34.57
CA ILE A 211 -7.72 8.51 -35.35
C ILE A 211 -7.76 7.74 -36.65
N THR A 212 -8.21 6.49 -36.64
CA THR A 212 -8.30 5.66 -37.83
C THR A 212 -9.32 6.22 -38.84
N ILE A 213 -10.49 6.69 -38.38
CA ILE A 213 -11.51 7.28 -39.26
C ILE A 213 -10.98 8.54 -39.96
N VAL A 214 -10.13 9.32 -39.30
CA VAL A 214 -9.55 10.55 -39.86
C VAL A 214 -8.39 10.24 -40.81
N LEU A 215 -7.50 9.32 -40.38
CA LEU A 215 -6.28 9.02 -41.12
C LEU A 215 -6.50 8.06 -42.30
N ALA A 216 -7.44 7.12 -42.18
CA ALA A 216 -7.69 6.16 -43.27
C ALA A 216 -8.06 6.83 -44.61
N PRO A 217 -9.01 7.78 -44.72
CA PRO A 217 -9.30 8.46 -45.96
C PRO A 217 -8.14 9.35 -46.44
N ALA A 218 -7.35 9.94 -45.51
CA ALA A 218 -6.19 10.76 -45.86
C ALA A 218 -5.01 9.94 -46.45
N ILE A 219 -4.96 8.65 -46.20
CA ILE A 219 -3.94 7.74 -46.75
C ILE A 219 -4.40 7.14 -48.09
N TYR A 220 -5.71 7.00 -48.28
CA TYR A 220 -6.28 6.40 -49.52
C TYR A 220 -6.55 7.43 -50.63
N LEU A 221 -6.56 8.72 -50.33
CA LEU A 221 -6.61 9.82 -51.27
C LEU A 221 -5.20 10.26 -51.70
#